data_90b231c99e1d5a63d3f9dca2e8b6253a
#
_entry.id   90b231c99e1d5a63d3f9dca2e8b6253a
#
_cell.length_a   1.000
_cell.length_b   1.000
_cell.length_c   1.000
_cell.angle_alpha   90.00
_cell.angle_beta   90.00
_cell.angle_gamma   90.00
#
_symmetry.space_group_name_H-M   'P 1'
#
loop_
_entity.id
_entity.type
_entity.pdbx_description
1 polymer ?
#
loop_
_entity_poly.entity_id
_entity_poly.type
_entity_poly.pdbx_seq_one_letter_code
_entity_poly.pdbx_strand_id
1 'polypeptide(L)'
;MTNCIAVGLGGFIGATLRYLIGLIPVCETTLFPVKTFFINIAGCIAIALVAMLASKGSLPNPKLVLFLKTGICGGFTTFSTFALESTTLIKSGHPKVAFLYMILSVLVGVGTIFATELVLK
;
A
#
# COMPACT_ATOMS: atom_id res chain seq x y z
N MET A 1 -0.21 -4.76 -25.25
CA MET A 1 -0.20 -3.29 -25.21
C MET A 1 -1.34 -2.69 -24.39
N THR A 2 -2.59 -3.13 -24.60
CA THR A 2 -3.74 -2.65 -23.81
C THR A 2 -3.65 -2.93 -22.30
N ASN A 3 -3.03 -4.05 -21.89
CA ASN A 3 -2.80 -4.36 -20.50
C ASN A 3 -1.76 -3.40 -19.87
N CYS A 4 -0.71 -3.06 -20.62
CA CYS A 4 0.28 -2.07 -20.17
C CYS A 4 -0.34 -0.69 -19.98
N ILE A 5 -1.26 -0.29 -20.87
CA ILE A 5 -1.98 0.97 -20.75
C ILE A 5 -2.87 0.97 -19.50
N ALA A 6 -3.61 -0.13 -19.26
CA ALA A 6 -4.44 -0.26 -18.06
C ALA A 6 -3.61 -0.16 -16.78
N VAL A 7 -2.50 -0.87 -16.71
CA VAL A 7 -1.57 -0.81 -15.57
C VAL A 7 -0.96 0.59 -15.42
N GLY A 8 -0.55 1.20 -16.53
CA GLY A 8 0.05 2.54 -16.52
C GLY A 8 -0.90 3.62 -16.03
N LEU A 9 -2.14 3.61 -16.50
CA LEU A 9 -3.19 4.54 -16.05
C LEU A 9 -3.52 4.34 -14.57
N GLY A 10 -3.65 3.08 -14.14
CA GLY A 10 -3.88 2.75 -12.73
C GLY A 10 -2.71 3.20 -11.87
N GLY A 11 -1.48 2.95 -12.32
CA GLY A 11 -0.26 3.37 -11.62
C GLY A 11 -0.14 4.88 -11.48
N PHE A 12 -0.49 5.62 -12.54
CA PHE A 12 -0.57 7.08 -12.51
C PHE A 12 -1.53 7.54 -11.39
N ILE A 13 -2.74 6.99 -11.36
CA ILE A 13 -3.75 7.33 -10.35
C ILE A 13 -3.25 6.96 -8.95
N GLY A 14 -2.75 5.74 -8.76
CA GLY A 14 -2.27 5.27 -7.47
C GLY A 14 -1.11 6.10 -6.92
N ALA A 15 -0.10 6.36 -7.74
CA ALA A 15 1.05 7.17 -7.35
C ALA A 15 0.66 8.63 -7.05
N THR A 16 -0.25 9.20 -7.84
CA THR A 16 -0.78 10.55 -7.61
C THR A 16 -1.53 10.64 -6.29
N LEU A 17 -2.40 9.67 -5.99
CA LEU A 17 -3.13 9.61 -4.71
C LEU A 17 -2.16 9.51 -3.53
N ARG A 18 -1.14 8.66 -3.64
CA ARG A 18 -0.10 8.55 -2.62
C ARG A 18 0.61 9.88 -2.39
N TYR A 19 0.98 10.57 -3.45
CA TYR A 19 1.61 11.90 -3.36
C TYR A 19 0.70 12.91 -2.66
N LEU A 20 -0.59 12.96 -3.04
CA LEU A 20 -1.56 13.89 -2.44
C LEU A 20 -1.76 13.62 -0.94
N ILE A 21 -1.83 12.36 -0.54
CA ILE A 21 -1.89 11.99 0.88
C ILE A 21 -0.62 12.43 1.60
N GLY A 22 0.53 12.33 0.95
CA GLY A 22 1.80 12.82 1.47
C GLY A 22 1.83 14.31 1.79
N LEU A 23 1.00 15.12 1.12
CA LEU A 23 0.88 16.56 1.36
C LEU A 23 0.06 16.89 2.60
N ILE A 24 -0.74 15.95 3.14
CA ILE A 24 -1.55 16.20 4.34
C ILE A 24 -0.61 16.41 5.53
N PRO A 25 -0.73 17.54 6.26
CA PRO A 25 0.10 17.77 7.43
C PRO A 25 -0.29 16.79 8.55
N VAL A 26 0.69 16.06 9.06
CA VAL A 26 0.55 15.27 10.29
C VAL A 26 1.51 15.82 11.33
N CYS A 27 1.25 15.51 12.62
CA CYS A 27 2.08 15.95 13.72
C CYS A 27 3.54 15.48 13.49
N GLU A 28 4.45 16.40 13.26
CA GLU A 28 5.87 16.12 12.97
C GLU A 28 6.66 15.67 14.20
N THR A 29 6.02 15.58 15.36
CA THR A 29 6.66 15.17 16.61
C THR A 29 6.92 13.68 16.72
N THR A 30 6.34 12.87 15.82
CA THR A 30 6.55 11.41 15.81
C THR A 30 7.68 11.04 14.87
N LEU A 31 8.61 10.22 15.37
CA LEU A 31 9.66 9.62 14.53
C LEU A 31 9.11 8.52 13.61
N PHE A 32 8.00 7.93 13.98
CA PHE A 32 7.35 6.84 13.24
C PHE A 32 6.77 7.37 11.92
N PRO A 33 7.06 6.73 10.76
CA PRO A 33 6.57 7.18 9.45
C PRO A 33 5.08 6.84 9.26
N VAL A 34 4.21 7.57 9.93
CA VAL A 34 2.77 7.33 10.00
C VAL A 34 2.11 7.34 8.62
N LYS A 35 2.48 8.30 7.77
CA LYS A 35 1.87 8.42 6.42
C LYS A 35 2.11 7.20 5.56
N THR A 36 3.37 6.78 5.42
CA THR A 36 3.74 5.61 4.63
C THR A 36 3.15 4.34 5.21
N PHE A 37 3.14 4.22 6.54
CA PHE A 37 2.50 3.09 7.22
C PHE A 37 1.02 2.98 6.83
N PHE A 38 0.24 4.03 6.99
CA PHE A 38 -1.20 3.99 6.66
C PHE A 38 -1.46 3.84 5.17
N ILE A 39 -0.66 4.45 4.31
CA ILE A 39 -0.75 4.26 2.85
C ILE A 39 -0.61 2.77 2.51
N ASN A 40 0.41 2.12 3.02
CA ASN A 40 0.66 0.71 2.74
C ASN A 40 -0.43 -0.20 3.33
N ILE A 41 -0.93 0.09 4.53
CA ILE A 41 -2.04 -0.68 5.12
C ILE A 41 -3.35 -0.47 4.34
N ALA A 42 -3.68 0.76 3.97
CA ALA A 42 -4.85 1.03 3.12
C ALA A 42 -4.74 0.30 1.78
N GLY A 43 -3.54 0.26 1.19
CA GLY A 43 -3.27 -0.53 -0.01
C GLY A 43 -3.44 -2.03 0.19
N CYS A 44 -3.09 -2.56 1.35
CA CYS A 44 -3.33 -3.97 1.70
C CYS A 44 -4.82 -4.29 1.76
N ILE A 45 -5.63 -3.42 2.33
CA ILE A 45 -7.10 -3.56 2.33
C ILE A 45 -7.62 -3.54 0.90
N ALA A 46 -7.22 -2.55 0.12
CA ALA A 46 -7.69 -2.38 -1.25
C ALA A 46 -7.33 -3.58 -2.15
N ILE A 47 -6.09 -4.07 -2.06
CA ILE A 47 -5.65 -5.21 -2.88
C ILE A 47 -6.37 -6.51 -2.48
N ALA A 48 -6.63 -6.71 -1.18
CA ALA A 48 -7.41 -7.85 -0.71
C ALA A 48 -8.85 -7.81 -1.23
N LEU A 49 -9.50 -6.63 -1.19
CA LEU A 49 -10.84 -6.43 -1.75
C LEU A 49 -10.89 -6.76 -3.24
N VAL A 50 -9.97 -6.21 -4.03
CA VAL A 50 -9.91 -6.44 -5.48
C VAL A 50 -9.68 -7.93 -5.77
N ALA A 51 -8.75 -8.57 -5.07
CA ALA A 51 -8.44 -9.97 -5.26
C ALA A 51 -9.66 -10.86 -4.95
N MET A 52 -10.38 -10.57 -3.88
CA MET A 52 -11.60 -11.31 -3.52
C MET A 52 -12.74 -11.11 -4.52
N LEU A 53 -12.98 -9.87 -4.95
CA LEU A 53 -14.01 -9.60 -5.94
C LEU A 53 -13.70 -10.29 -7.28
N ALA A 54 -12.42 -10.33 -7.65
CA ALA A 54 -11.99 -11.05 -8.85
C ALA A 54 -12.20 -12.57 -8.70
N SER A 55 -11.85 -13.15 -7.55
CA SER A 55 -12.00 -14.59 -7.30
C SER A 55 -13.46 -15.04 -7.25
N LYS A 56 -14.35 -14.17 -6.79
CA LYS A 56 -15.81 -14.43 -6.76
C LYS A 56 -16.52 -14.19 -8.10
N GLY A 57 -15.77 -13.79 -9.14
CA GLY A 57 -16.34 -13.48 -10.43
C GLY A 57 -17.07 -12.13 -10.52
N SER A 58 -17.03 -11.32 -9.46
CA SER A 58 -17.65 -9.98 -9.44
C SER A 58 -16.88 -8.97 -10.29
N LEU A 59 -15.63 -9.26 -10.63
CA LEU A 59 -14.79 -8.50 -11.55
C LEU A 59 -14.38 -9.40 -12.72
N PRO A 60 -15.26 -9.62 -13.70
CA PRO A 60 -14.99 -10.58 -14.79
C PRO A 60 -13.99 -10.05 -15.84
N ASN A 61 -13.73 -8.76 -15.87
CA ASN A 61 -12.81 -8.15 -16.83
C ASN A 61 -11.36 -8.19 -16.33
N PRO A 62 -10.46 -9.01 -16.95
CA PRO A 62 -9.07 -9.10 -16.53
C PRO A 62 -8.30 -7.77 -16.60
N LYS A 63 -8.63 -6.90 -17.54
CA LYS A 63 -8.00 -5.57 -17.66
C LYS A 63 -8.38 -4.67 -16.51
N LEU A 64 -9.62 -4.75 -16.03
CA LEU A 64 -10.05 -4.01 -14.86
C LEU A 64 -9.33 -4.50 -13.61
N VAL A 65 -9.12 -5.81 -13.47
CA VAL A 65 -8.34 -6.38 -12.36
C VAL A 65 -6.89 -5.87 -12.40
N LEU A 66 -6.27 -5.86 -13.59
CA LEU A 66 -4.92 -5.32 -13.76
C LEU A 66 -4.85 -3.83 -13.43
N PHE A 67 -5.81 -3.05 -13.89
CA PHE A 67 -5.91 -1.62 -13.60
C PHE A 67 -6.00 -1.35 -12.10
N LEU A 68 -6.86 -2.07 -11.39
CA LEU A 68 -7.09 -1.89 -9.95
C LEU A 68 -5.94 -2.46 -9.12
N LYS A 69 -5.60 -3.74 -9.34
CA LYS A 69 -4.65 -4.48 -8.50
C LYS A 69 -3.21 -4.05 -8.76
N THR A 70 -2.75 -4.21 -10.00
CA THR A 70 -1.36 -3.92 -10.37
C THR A 70 -1.15 -2.42 -10.55
N GLY A 71 -2.11 -1.72 -11.18
CA GLY A 71 -2.04 -0.29 -11.42
C GLY A 71 -2.27 0.51 -10.15
N ILE A 72 -3.52 0.65 -9.71
CA ILE A 72 -3.86 1.55 -8.59
C ILE A 72 -3.20 1.10 -7.31
N CYS A 73 -3.42 -0.13 -6.85
CA CYS A 73 -2.85 -0.60 -5.58
C CYS A 73 -1.32 -0.64 -5.64
N GLY A 74 -0.74 -1.09 -6.76
CA GLY A 74 0.71 -1.14 -6.94
C GLY A 74 1.37 0.24 -6.97
N GLY A 75 0.73 1.23 -7.59
CA GLY A 75 1.22 2.61 -7.61
C GLY A 75 0.99 3.35 -6.29
N PHE A 76 -0.07 3.01 -5.58
CA PHE A 76 -0.43 3.64 -4.29
C PHE A 76 0.50 3.21 -3.16
N THR A 77 0.82 1.92 -3.06
CA THR A 77 1.73 1.38 -2.03
C THR A 77 3.19 1.58 -2.42
N THR A 78 4.09 1.55 -1.44
CA THR A 78 5.51 1.74 -1.71
C THR A 78 6.41 0.98 -0.74
N PHE A 79 7.18 0.06 -1.28
CA PHE A 79 8.22 -0.64 -0.53
C PHE A 79 9.51 0.19 -0.46
N SER A 80 9.87 0.87 -1.55
CA SER A 80 11.13 1.65 -1.60
C SER A 80 11.14 2.81 -0.61
N THR A 81 10.05 3.53 -0.46
CA THR A 81 9.94 4.59 0.56
C THR A 81 10.02 4.01 1.96
N PHE A 82 9.34 2.90 2.22
CA PHE A 82 9.42 2.16 3.47
C PHE A 82 10.85 1.76 3.83
N ALA A 83 11.59 1.20 2.88
CA ALA A 83 12.99 0.81 3.08
C ALA A 83 13.90 2.03 3.33
N LEU A 84 13.70 3.11 2.57
CA LEU A 84 14.46 4.35 2.73
C LEU A 84 14.22 4.98 4.10
N GLU A 85 12.97 5.09 4.53
CA GLU A 85 12.61 5.64 5.84
C GLU A 85 13.18 4.80 6.98
N SER A 86 13.10 3.47 6.87
CA SER A 86 13.67 2.55 7.86
C SER A 86 15.19 2.73 7.96
N THR A 87 15.89 2.83 6.84
CA THR A 87 17.33 3.08 6.79
C THR A 87 17.69 4.44 7.40
N THR A 88 16.91 5.46 7.09
CA THR A 88 17.12 6.82 7.63
C THR A 88 16.96 6.84 9.15
N LEU A 89 15.95 6.15 9.69
CA LEU A 89 15.77 6.01 11.14
C LEU A 89 16.95 5.32 11.81
N ILE A 90 17.47 4.25 11.24
CA ILE A 90 18.65 3.55 11.77
C ILE A 90 19.86 4.49 11.78
N LYS A 91 20.13 5.17 10.66
CA LYS A 91 21.27 6.08 10.51
C LYS A 91 21.19 7.29 11.43
N SER A 92 20.00 7.77 11.73
CA SER A 92 19.76 8.91 12.62
C SER A 92 19.75 8.55 14.10
N GLY A 93 20.08 7.31 14.46
CA GLY A 93 20.16 6.86 15.85
C GLY A 93 18.86 6.39 16.46
N HIS A 94 17.87 5.99 15.65
CA HIS A 94 16.56 5.51 16.08
C HIS A 94 16.27 4.08 15.58
N PRO A 95 17.16 3.09 15.82
CA PRO A 95 16.98 1.73 15.33
C PRO A 95 15.75 1.03 15.93
N LYS A 96 15.37 1.34 17.16
CA LYS A 96 14.17 0.75 17.80
C LYS A 96 12.89 1.17 17.07
N VAL A 97 12.78 2.44 16.71
CA VAL A 97 11.63 2.94 15.93
C VAL A 97 11.61 2.30 14.55
N ALA A 98 12.77 2.17 13.90
CA ALA A 98 12.90 1.50 12.61
C ALA A 98 12.43 0.04 12.67
N PHE A 99 12.87 -0.73 13.65
CA PHE A 99 12.46 -2.11 13.83
C PHE A 99 10.96 -2.23 14.12
N LEU A 100 10.42 -1.38 14.98
CA LEU A 100 8.99 -1.32 15.25
C LEU A 100 8.20 -1.05 13.97
N TYR A 101 8.63 -0.07 13.18
CA TYR A 101 8.01 0.28 11.90
C TYR A 101 8.04 -0.90 10.91
N MET A 102 9.19 -1.56 10.77
CA MET A 102 9.33 -2.71 9.87
C MET A 102 8.43 -3.87 10.30
N ILE A 103 8.45 -4.24 11.59
CA ILE A 103 7.67 -5.36 12.12
C ILE A 103 6.17 -5.07 12.02
N LEU A 104 5.72 -3.89 12.45
CA LEU A 104 4.31 -3.52 12.37
C LEU A 104 3.83 -3.45 10.91
N SER A 105 4.64 -2.91 10.00
CA SER A 105 4.26 -2.83 8.58
C SER A 105 4.01 -4.21 8.00
N VAL A 106 4.87 -5.19 8.29
CA VAL A 106 4.71 -6.56 7.80
C VAL A 106 3.54 -7.27 8.48
N LEU A 107 3.50 -7.26 9.81
CA LEU A 107 2.48 -7.99 10.56
C LEU A 107 1.08 -7.41 10.34
N VAL A 108 0.93 -6.10 10.41
CA VAL A 108 -0.37 -5.45 10.20
C VAL A 108 -0.78 -5.54 8.74
N GLY A 109 0.16 -5.38 7.79
CA GLY A 109 -0.12 -5.52 6.37
C GLY A 109 -0.64 -6.91 6.01
N VAL A 110 0.10 -7.95 6.37
CA VAL A 110 -0.31 -9.35 6.13
C VAL A 110 -1.58 -9.69 6.91
N GLY A 111 -1.65 -9.30 8.18
CA GLY A 111 -2.81 -9.54 9.03
C GLY A 111 -4.08 -8.87 8.50
N THR A 112 -3.97 -7.67 7.95
CA THR A 112 -5.09 -6.95 7.33
C THR A 112 -5.63 -7.68 6.11
N ILE A 113 -4.76 -8.25 5.27
CA ILE A 113 -5.19 -9.06 4.12
C ILE A 113 -5.97 -10.29 4.61
N PHE A 114 -5.43 -11.05 5.56
CA PHE A 114 -6.13 -12.19 6.14
C PHE A 114 -7.48 -11.80 6.75
N ALA A 115 -7.52 -10.70 7.53
CA ALA A 115 -8.75 -10.23 8.16
C ALA A 115 -9.80 -9.85 7.11
N THR A 116 -9.40 -9.15 6.05
CA THR A 116 -10.31 -8.77 4.94
C THR A 116 -10.89 -10.01 4.27
N GLU A 117 -10.06 -11.01 3.99
CA GLU A 117 -10.50 -12.26 3.38
C GLU A 117 -11.46 -13.04 4.29
N LEU A 118 -11.21 -13.08 5.60
CA LEU A 118 -12.10 -13.77 6.56
C LEU A 118 -13.46 -13.10 6.69
N VAL A 119 -13.48 -11.76 6.74
CA VAL A 119 -14.71 -10.98 6.92
C VAL A 119 -15.61 -11.04 5.69
N LEU A 120 -15.00 -11.15 4.49
CA LEU A 120 -15.73 -11.09 3.22
C LEU A 120 -15.96 -12.47 2.58
N LYS A 121 -15.67 -13.54 3.28
CA LYS A 121 -15.90 -14.92 2.81
C LYS A 121 -17.36 -15.20 2.48
#